data_bd0716573a3bd860f262b9f86b9ace4c
#
_entry.id   bd0716573a3bd860f262b9f86b9ace4c
#
_cell.length_a   1.000
_cell.length_b   1.000
_cell.length_c   1.000
_cell.angle_alpha   90.00
_cell.angle_beta   90.00
_cell.angle_gamma   90.00
#
_symmetry.space_group_name_H-M   'P 1'
#
loop_
_entity.id
_entity.type
_entity.pdbx_description
1 polymer ?
#
loop_
_entity_poly.entity_id
_entity_poly.type
_entity_poly.pdbx_seq_one_letter_code
_entity_poly.pdbx_strand_id
1 'polypeptide(L)'
;MKTILITGASHGIGKAIAEKLAACGMRLFLNCRSSKETLYAYAGKLSETYHVPCTPLFYDVSDHKQVHAMFEEICALGESIDILINNAGISHIGLLQDMSIEEWNQVLNTNLTSAFSCSKYAIPDMITRKQGKIINISSIWGCSGASCEVAYSASKGGLNLFTQALAKELAPSNIQVNAIACGVIDTRMNACFDAEERSELENEIPAGRFAAPSEVADFVQQLIDAPSYLTGQIISFDGGYL
;
A
#
# COMPACT_ATOMS: atom_id res chain seq x y z
N MET A 1 11.91 -18.85 0.56
CA MET A 1 11.51 -17.66 -0.24
C MET A 1 10.39 -16.99 0.54
N LYS A 2 10.43 -15.66 0.73
CA LYS A 2 9.33 -14.95 1.42
C LYS A 2 8.15 -14.76 0.47
N THR A 3 6.94 -14.89 1.01
CA THR A 3 5.67 -14.72 0.28
C THR A 3 5.03 -13.38 0.63
N ILE A 4 4.73 -12.56 -0.36
CA ILE A 4 4.27 -11.19 -0.21
C ILE A 4 2.93 -10.99 -0.89
N LEU A 5 1.97 -10.37 -0.19
CA LEU A 5 0.74 -9.86 -0.78
C LEU A 5 0.84 -8.35 -0.95
N ILE A 6 0.60 -7.87 -2.19
CA ILE A 6 0.56 -6.44 -2.52
C ILE A 6 -0.83 -6.09 -3.03
N THR A 7 -1.54 -5.22 -2.31
CA THR A 7 -2.82 -4.71 -2.78
C THR A 7 -2.63 -3.51 -3.72
N GLY A 8 -3.49 -3.38 -4.75
CA GLY A 8 -3.37 -2.30 -5.73
C GLY A 8 -2.11 -2.37 -6.60
N ALA A 9 -1.67 -3.58 -6.99
CA ALA A 9 -0.39 -3.85 -7.65
C ALA A 9 -0.37 -3.58 -9.17
N SER A 10 -1.49 -3.17 -9.79
CA SER A 10 -1.57 -3.02 -11.25
C SER A 10 -0.90 -1.76 -11.81
N HIS A 11 -0.71 -0.72 -10.99
CA HIS A 11 -0.20 0.59 -11.39
C HIS A 11 0.62 1.27 -10.29
N GLY A 12 1.31 2.37 -10.65
CA GLY A 12 1.96 3.29 -9.72
C GLY A 12 2.90 2.61 -8.72
N ILE A 13 2.77 2.99 -7.45
CA ILE A 13 3.63 2.51 -6.35
C ILE A 13 3.55 0.98 -6.22
N GLY A 14 2.34 0.40 -6.20
CA GLY A 14 2.17 -1.05 -6.04
C GLY A 14 2.82 -1.85 -7.16
N LYS A 15 2.78 -1.36 -8.41
CA LYS A 15 3.47 -1.96 -9.55
C LYS A 15 4.99 -1.89 -9.38
N ALA A 16 5.53 -0.74 -8.98
CA ALA A 16 6.96 -0.58 -8.76
C ALA A 16 7.47 -1.47 -7.60
N ILE A 17 6.70 -1.58 -6.51
CA ILE A 17 7.00 -2.49 -5.40
C ILE A 17 7.04 -3.94 -5.90
N ALA A 18 6.06 -4.36 -6.71
CA ALA A 18 6.03 -5.73 -7.25
C ALA A 18 7.28 -6.03 -8.09
N GLU A 19 7.71 -5.13 -8.95
CA GLU A 19 8.92 -5.28 -9.77
C GLU A 19 10.17 -5.40 -8.90
N LYS A 20 10.33 -4.49 -7.92
CA LYS A 20 11.47 -4.50 -7.00
C LYS A 20 11.55 -5.80 -6.22
N LEU A 21 10.44 -6.27 -5.66
CA LEU A 21 10.43 -7.45 -4.81
C LEU A 21 10.56 -8.76 -5.62
N ALA A 22 10.05 -8.79 -6.86
CA ALA A 22 10.34 -9.90 -7.79
C ALA A 22 11.84 -9.99 -8.10
N ALA A 23 12.50 -8.85 -8.38
CA ALA A 23 13.94 -8.78 -8.60
C ALA A 23 14.76 -9.23 -7.37
N CYS A 24 14.20 -9.11 -6.16
CA CYS A 24 14.80 -9.62 -4.92
C CYS A 24 14.50 -11.11 -4.65
N GLY A 25 13.92 -11.84 -5.59
CA GLY A 25 13.69 -13.28 -5.49
C GLY A 25 12.50 -13.64 -4.57
N MET A 26 11.50 -12.78 -4.43
CA MET A 26 10.34 -13.01 -3.56
C MET A 26 9.15 -13.54 -4.34
N ARG A 27 8.33 -14.42 -3.72
CA ARG A 27 7.04 -14.87 -4.25
C ARG A 27 6.01 -13.76 -4.06
N LEU A 28 5.22 -13.46 -5.08
CA LEU A 28 4.28 -12.37 -5.06
C LEU A 28 2.84 -12.83 -5.32
N PHE A 29 1.93 -12.39 -4.47
CA PHE A 29 0.51 -12.30 -4.74
C PHE A 29 0.17 -10.85 -5.05
N LEU A 30 -0.31 -10.60 -6.26
CA LEU A 30 -0.54 -9.26 -6.79
C LEU A 30 -2.04 -9.02 -6.94
N ASN A 31 -2.61 -8.13 -6.12
CA ASN A 31 -4.04 -7.87 -6.18
C ASN A 31 -4.38 -6.61 -6.97
N CYS A 32 -5.45 -6.68 -7.73
CA CYS A 32 -6.18 -5.51 -8.25
C CYS A 32 -7.68 -5.77 -8.29
N ARG A 33 -8.47 -4.68 -8.39
CA ARG A 33 -9.92 -4.74 -8.56
C ARG A 33 -10.34 -4.86 -10.03
N SER A 34 -9.89 -3.96 -10.88
CA SER A 34 -10.45 -3.74 -12.22
C SER A 34 -9.48 -3.96 -13.39
N SER A 35 -8.18 -3.83 -13.19
CA SER A 35 -7.17 -3.92 -14.26
C SER A 35 -6.67 -5.37 -14.45
N LYS A 36 -7.61 -6.31 -14.67
CA LYS A 36 -7.33 -7.76 -14.67
C LYS A 36 -6.31 -8.18 -15.73
N GLU A 37 -6.55 -7.80 -16.98
CA GLU A 37 -5.67 -8.17 -18.11
C GLU A 37 -4.26 -7.56 -17.95
N THR A 38 -4.21 -6.29 -17.51
CA THR A 38 -2.94 -5.59 -17.24
C THR A 38 -2.15 -6.31 -16.16
N LEU A 39 -2.81 -6.67 -15.05
CA LEU A 39 -2.13 -7.33 -13.93
C LEU A 39 -1.71 -8.75 -14.30
N TYR A 40 -2.57 -9.50 -15.03
CA TYR A 40 -2.26 -10.85 -15.48
C TYR A 40 -1.01 -10.87 -16.37
N ALA A 41 -0.98 -10.02 -17.39
CA ALA A 41 0.19 -9.90 -18.28
C ALA A 41 1.44 -9.45 -17.51
N TYR A 42 1.28 -8.53 -16.56
CA TYR A 42 2.40 -8.06 -15.74
C TYR A 42 2.95 -9.13 -14.80
N ALA A 43 2.11 -9.90 -14.14
CA ALA A 43 2.53 -11.02 -13.29
C ALA A 43 3.30 -12.09 -14.09
N GLY A 44 2.83 -12.44 -15.29
CA GLY A 44 3.55 -13.33 -16.21
C GLY A 44 4.93 -12.80 -16.57
N LYS A 45 5.03 -11.52 -16.97
CA LYS A 45 6.30 -10.87 -17.28
C LYS A 45 7.28 -10.91 -16.10
N LEU A 46 6.81 -10.62 -14.87
CA LEU A 46 7.67 -10.67 -13.68
C LEU A 46 8.16 -12.09 -13.42
N SER A 47 7.27 -13.09 -13.53
CA SER A 47 7.64 -14.50 -13.33
C SER A 47 8.70 -14.96 -14.33
N GLU A 48 8.57 -14.59 -15.60
CA GLU A 48 9.53 -14.92 -16.65
C GLU A 48 10.87 -14.20 -16.47
N THR A 49 10.83 -12.91 -16.12
CA THR A 49 12.04 -12.06 -16.01
C THR A 49 12.88 -12.42 -14.78
N TYR A 50 12.24 -12.66 -13.64
CA TYR A 50 12.93 -12.83 -12.36
C TYR A 50 12.92 -14.26 -11.83
N HIS A 51 12.28 -15.18 -12.55
CA HIS A 51 12.16 -16.60 -12.18
C HIS A 51 11.56 -16.83 -10.79
N VAL A 52 10.56 -16.02 -10.43
CA VAL A 52 9.81 -16.10 -9.16
C VAL A 52 8.32 -16.29 -9.41
N PRO A 53 7.59 -17.02 -8.56
CA PRO A 53 6.15 -17.11 -8.69
C PRO A 53 5.46 -15.76 -8.45
N CYS A 54 4.69 -15.28 -9.44
CA CYS A 54 3.85 -14.09 -9.34
C CYS A 54 2.42 -14.47 -9.70
N THR A 55 1.52 -14.50 -8.72
CA THR A 55 0.11 -14.90 -8.89
C THR A 55 -0.77 -13.66 -8.86
N PRO A 56 -1.50 -13.34 -9.95
CA PRO A 56 -2.46 -12.25 -9.95
C PRO A 56 -3.75 -12.65 -9.24
N LEU A 57 -4.30 -11.74 -8.41
CA LEU A 57 -5.53 -11.91 -7.64
C LEU A 57 -6.51 -10.78 -7.96
N PHE A 58 -7.77 -11.11 -8.25
CA PHE A 58 -8.75 -10.18 -8.78
C PHE A 58 -9.93 -9.97 -7.82
N TYR A 59 -9.65 -9.24 -6.73
CA TYR A 59 -10.60 -8.99 -5.65
C TYR A 59 -10.68 -7.50 -5.33
N ASP A 60 -11.88 -7.02 -4.98
CA ASP A 60 -12.08 -5.69 -4.45
C ASP A 60 -11.79 -5.69 -2.94
N VAL A 61 -10.68 -5.08 -2.54
CA VAL A 61 -10.28 -5.03 -1.13
C VAL A 61 -11.14 -4.11 -0.28
N SER A 62 -12.00 -3.29 -0.87
CA SER A 62 -13.01 -2.50 -0.15
C SER A 62 -14.18 -3.36 0.37
N ASP A 63 -14.33 -4.58 -0.16
CA ASP A 63 -15.32 -5.57 0.26
C ASP A 63 -14.66 -6.68 1.08
N HIS A 64 -14.95 -6.74 2.37
CA HIS A 64 -14.35 -7.73 3.28
C HIS A 64 -14.66 -9.19 2.92
N LYS A 65 -15.77 -9.47 2.21
CA LYS A 65 -16.09 -10.83 1.74
C LYS A 65 -15.14 -11.24 0.60
N GLN A 66 -14.82 -10.31 -0.28
CA GLN A 66 -13.84 -10.56 -1.34
C GLN A 66 -12.43 -10.67 -0.76
N VAL A 67 -12.07 -9.90 0.27
CA VAL A 67 -10.80 -10.10 0.98
C VAL A 67 -10.73 -11.49 1.61
N HIS A 68 -11.80 -11.96 2.26
CA HIS A 68 -11.84 -13.33 2.78
C HIS A 68 -11.59 -14.37 1.69
N ALA A 69 -12.33 -14.29 0.59
CA ALA A 69 -12.17 -15.21 -0.55
C ALA A 69 -10.74 -15.16 -1.15
N MET A 70 -10.12 -13.98 -1.20
CA MET A 70 -8.72 -13.83 -1.63
C MET A 70 -7.76 -14.61 -0.72
N PHE A 71 -7.92 -14.53 0.58
CA PHE A 71 -7.08 -15.29 1.52
C PHE A 71 -7.38 -16.79 1.52
N GLU A 72 -8.64 -17.21 1.26
CA GLU A 72 -8.97 -18.61 1.04
C GLU A 72 -8.28 -19.17 -0.21
N GLU A 73 -8.21 -18.40 -1.31
CA GLU A 73 -7.48 -18.79 -2.53
C GLU A 73 -5.98 -18.94 -2.24
N ILE A 74 -5.36 -18.00 -1.53
CA ILE A 74 -3.95 -18.07 -1.13
C ILE A 74 -3.69 -19.34 -0.28
N CYS A 75 -4.55 -19.60 0.69
CA CYS A 75 -4.46 -20.78 1.55
C CYS A 75 -4.62 -22.09 0.77
N ALA A 76 -5.55 -22.14 -0.20
CA ALA A 76 -5.76 -23.31 -1.06
C ALA A 76 -4.56 -23.63 -1.96
N LEU A 77 -3.70 -22.64 -2.25
CA LEU A 77 -2.42 -22.82 -2.92
C LEU A 77 -1.31 -23.34 -1.99
N GLY A 78 -1.62 -23.56 -0.70
CA GLY A 78 -0.65 -24.00 0.31
C GLY A 78 0.31 -22.90 0.78
N GLU A 79 -0.06 -21.64 0.59
CA GLU A 79 0.78 -20.50 0.90
C GLU A 79 0.27 -19.71 2.11
N SER A 80 1.19 -19.05 2.79
CA SER A 80 0.89 -18.08 3.85
C SER A 80 1.68 -16.80 3.62
N ILE A 81 1.13 -15.68 4.05
CA ILE A 81 1.73 -14.37 3.80
C ILE A 81 2.77 -14.03 4.88
N ASP A 82 4.02 -13.80 4.46
CA ASP A 82 5.10 -13.33 5.33
C ASP A 82 5.09 -11.81 5.45
N ILE A 83 4.74 -11.12 4.35
CA ILE A 83 4.74 -9.66 4.28
C ILE A 83 3.45 -9.22 3.58
N LEU A 84 2.70 -8.35 4.26
CA LEU A 84 1.52 -7.69 3.70
C LEU A 84 1.86 -6.24 3.37
N ILE A 85 1.62 -5.82 2.12
CA ILE A 85 1.75 -4.45 1.68
C ILE A 85 0.36 -3.92 1.32
N ASN A 86 -0.21 -3.12 2.22
CA ASN A 86 -1.47 -2.41 2.03
C ASN A 86 -1.19 -1.13 1.24
N ASN A 87 -1.30 -1.24 -0.09
CA ASN A 87 -1.03 -0.12 -1.00
C ASN A 87 -2.29 0.36 -1.74
N ALA A 88 -3.33 -0.47 -1.86
CA ALA A 88 -4.58 -0.06 -2.51
C ALA A 88 -5.12 1.23 -1.90
N GLY A 89 -5.45 2.21 -2.75
CA GLY A 89 -5.99 3.48 -2.31
C GLY A 89 -6.55 4.29 -3.47
N ILE A 90 -7.46 5.19 -3.13
CA ILE A 90 -8.06 6.18 -4.02
C ILE A 90 -8.05 7.53 -3.33
N SER A 91 -7.99 8.62 -4.11
CA SER A 91 -8.25 9.98 -3.63
C SER A 91 -9.63 10.46 -4.12
N HIS A 92 -10.14 11.47 -3.47
CA HIS A 92 -11.28 12.26 -3.89
C HIS A 92 -10.94 13.73 -3.64
N ILE A 93 -10.97 14.53 -4.69
CA ILE A 93 -10.69 15.97 -4.63
C ILE A 93 -12.01 16.71 -4.78
N GLY A 94 -12.36 17.51 -3.78
CA GLY A 94 -13.59 18.29 -3.77
C GLY A 94 -13.90 18.83 -2.38
N LEU A 95 -14.82 19.81 -2.30
CA LEU A 95 -15.27 20.36 -1.02
C LEU A 95 -16.11 19.31 -0.27
N LEU A 96 -15.92 19.23 1.04
CA LEU A 96 -16.64 18.27 1.88
C LEU A 96 -18.17 18.38 1.77
N GLN A 97 -18.68 19.60 1.65
CA GLN A 97 -20.14 19.85 1.54
C GLN A 97 -20.77 19.27 0.27
N ASP A 98 -19.97 19.06 -0.78
CA ASP A 98 -20.42 18.54 -2.07
C ASP A 98 -20.19 17.02 -2.20
N MET A 99 -19.51 16.42 -1.22
CA MET A 99 -19.20 14.99 -1.19
C MET A 99 -20.40 14.17 -0.73
N SER A 100 -20.77 13.14 -1.49
CA SER A 100 -21.79 12.19 -1.08
C SER A 100 -21.29 11.20 0.00
N ILE A 101 -22.25 10.61 0.74
CA ILE A 101 -21.92 9.55 1.74
C ILE A 101 -21.30 8.33 1.05
N GLU A 102 -21.72 8.01 -0.15
CA GLU A 102 -21.20 6.90 -0.97
C GLU A 102 -19.73 7.12 -1.31
N GLU A 103 -19.35 8.31 -1.77
CA GLU A 103 -17.95 8.69 -2.06
C GLU A 103 -17.09 8.66 -0.81
N TRP A 104 -17.58 9.23 0.29
CA TRP A 104 -16.92 9.14 1.60
C TRP A 104 -16.65 7.68 1.99
N ASN A 105 -17.69 6.84 1.96
CA ASN A 105 -17.57 5.42 2.32
C ASN A 105 -16.63 4.68 1.39
N GLN A 106 -16.64 4.99 0.09
CA GLN A 106 -15.74 4.37 -0.88
C GLN A 106 -14.27 4.69 -0.56
N VAL A 107 -13.94 5.94 -0.21
CA VAL A 107 -12.59 6.34 0.18
C VAL A 107 -12.16 5.60 1.45
N LEU A 108 -12.99 5.63 2.50
CA LEU A 108 -12.68 4.96 3.77
C LEU A 108 -12.55 3.45 3.61
N ASN A 109 -13.47 2.82 2.87
CA ASN A 109 -13.44 1.38 2.66
C ASN A 109 -12.21 0.94 1.87
N THR A 110 -11.82 1.73 0.85
CA THR A 110 -10.66 1.39 0.02
C THR A 110 -9.34 1.65 0.74
N ASN A 111 -9.21 2.76 1.48
CA ASN A 111 -7.93 3.20 2.02
C ASN A 111 -7.65 2.68 3.44
N LEU A 112 -8.69 2.49 4.26
CA LEU A 112 -8.56 2.15 5.68
C LEU A 112 -9.16 0.77 5.99
N THR A 113 -10.44 0.54 5.66
CA THR A 113 -11.11 -0.73 5.97
C THR A 113 -10.45 -1.90 5.24
N SER A 114 -9.93 -1.69 4.03
CA SER A 114 -9.17 -2.70 3.30
C SER A 114 -7.91 -3.15 4.05
N ALA A 115 -7.14 -2.19 4.59
CA ALA A 115 -5.93 -2.48 5.35
C ALA A 115 -6.25 -3.27 6.63
N PHE A 116 -7.33 -2.90 7.33
CA PHE A 116 -7.86 -3.69 8.45
C PHE A 116 -8.22 -5.11 7.99
N SER A 117 -9.01 -5.25 6.92
CA SER A 117 -9.48 -6.56 6.45
C SER A 117 -8.33 -7.47 6.02
N CYS A 118 -7.38 -6.96 5.23
CA CYS A 118 -6.21 -7.74 4.81
C CYS A 118 -5.32 -8.12 6.01
N SER A 119 -5.10 -7.19 6.94
CA SER A 119 -4.31 -7.47 8.14
C SER A 119 -4.98 -8.53 9.02
N LYS A 120 -6.31 -8.46 9.20
CA LYS A 120 -7.09 -9.44 9.98
C LYS A 120 -6.88 -10.87 9.50
N TYR A 121 -6.78 -11.09 8.20
CA TYR A 121 -6.59 -12.45 7.65
C TYR A 121 -5.12 -12.88 7.55
N ALA A 122 -4.18 -11.94 7.46
CA ALA A 122 -2.75 -12.26 7.45
C ALA A 122 -2.19 -12.57 8.85
N ILE A 123 -2.67 -11.90 9.90
CA ILE A 123 -2.13 -11.92 11.25
C ILE A 123 -2.14 -13.32 11.91
N PRO A 124 -3.18 -14.17 11.83
CA PRO A 124 -3.20 -15.45 12.53
C PRO A 124 -2.00 -16.35 12.20
N ASP A 125 -1.64 -16.46 10.93
CA ASP A 125 -0.48 -17.24 10.50
C ASP A 125 0.84 -16.58 10.91
N MET A 126 0.94 -15.25 10.85
CA MET A 126 2.10 -14.51 11.32
C MET A 126 2.33 -14.73 12.83
N ILE A 127 1.26 -14.72 13.65
CA ILE A 127 1.33 -14.98 15.10
C ILE A 127 1.83 -16.40 15.35
N THR A 128 1.27 -17.38 14.65
CA THR A 128 1.64 -18.81 14.80
C THR A 128 3.13 -19.01 14.50
N ARG A 129 3.66 -18.34 13.49
CA ARG A 129 5.06 -18.42 13.09
C ARG A 129 5.98 -17.47 13.88
N LYS A 130 5.43 -16.55 14.68
CA LYS A 130 6.13 -15.46 15.36
C LYS A 130 7.01 -14.65 14.40
N GLN A 131 6.51 -14.42 13.22
CA GLN A 131 7.21 -13.71 12.17
C GLN A 131 6.23 -13.10 11.17
N GLY A 132 6.39 -11.82 10.86
CA GLY A 132 5.58 -11.14 9.86
C GLY A 132 5.94 -9.67 9.75
N LYS A 133 5.62 -9.06 8.61
CA LYS A 133 5.70 -7.62 8.42
C LYS A 133 4.46 -7.08 7.72
N ILE A 134 3.94 -5.97 8.19
CA ILE A 134 2.85 -5.23 7.57
C ILE A 134 3.38 -3.83 7.24
N ILE A 135 3.31 -3.45 5.96
CA ILE A 135 3.71 -2.13 5.49
C ILE A 135 2.49 -1.47 4.87
N ASN A 136 2.11 -0.33 5.43
CA ASN A 136 0.99 0.47 4.96
C ASN A 136 1.49 1.65 4.14
N ILE A 137 1.02 1.79 2.89
CA ILE A 137 1.31 2.96 2.06
C ILE A 137 0.32 4.06 2.41
N SER A 138 0.81 5.01 3.20
CA SER A 138 0.07 6.17 3.69
C SER A 138 0.37 7.41 2.85
N SER A 139 0.08 8.58 3.40
CA SER A 139 0.31 9.88 2.78
C SER A 139 0.68 10.90 3.85
N ILE A 140 1.43 11.92 3.45
CA ILE A 140 1.66 13.12 4.26
C ILE A 140 0.34 13.79 4.67
N TRP A 141 -0.71 13.69 3.84
CA TRP A 141 -2.05 14.18 4.18
C TRP A 141 -2.71 13.41 5.33
N GLY A 142 -2.20 12.24 5.67
CA GLY A 142 -2.57 11.55 6.91
C GLY A 142 -1.87 12.10 8.16
N CYS A 143 -0.86 12.96 7.99
CA CYS A 143 -0.13 13.61 9.09
C CYS A 143 -0.60 15.06 9.33
N SER A 144 -0.84 15.82 8.24
CA SER A 144 -1.17 17.26 8.30
C SER A 144 -2.60 17.59 7.86
N GLY A 145 -3.23 16.71 7.06
CA GLY A 145 -4.47 17.02 6.37
C GLY A 145 -4.28 17.92 5.13
N ALA A 146 -5.22 17.87 4.19
CA ALA A 146 -5.23 18.73 3.01
C ALA A 146 -6.62 19.28 2.74
N SER A 147 -6.68 20.55 2.31
CA SER A 147 -7.90 21.15 1.81
C SER A 147 -8.38 20.40 0.56
N CYS A 148 -9.70 20.30 0.38
CA CYS A 148 -10.36 19.56 -0.70
C CYS A 148 -10.09 18.05 -0.71
N GLU A 149 -9.34 17.49 0.24
CA GLU A 149 -9.07 16.05 0.38
C GLU A 149 -9.42 15.52 1.78
N VAL A 150 -10.53 16.00 2.37
CA VAL A 150 -10.89 15.69 3.77
C VAL A 150 -11.08 14.20 3.99
N ALA A 151 -11.79 13.49 3.11
CA ALA A 151 -12.00 12.05 3.25
C ALA A 151 -10.69 11.25 3.08
N TYR A 152 -9.86 11.66 2.12
CA TYR A 152 -8.55 11.05 1.91
C TYR A 152 -7.64 11.24 3.14
N SER A 153 -7.54 12.47 3.63
CA SER A 153 -6.78 12.83 4.84
C SER A 153 -7.26 12.04 6.06
N ALA A 154 -8.57 11.97 6.27
CA ALA A 154 -9.16 11.18 7.35
C ALA A 154 -8.82 9.69 7.23
N SER A 155 -8.90 9.13 6.02
CA SER A 155 -8.57 7.72 5.77
C SER A 155 -7.09 7.41 6.04
N LYS A 156 -6.18 8.29 5.62
CA LYS A 156 -4.73 8.11 5.80
C LYS A 156 -4.29 8.43 7.24
N GLY A 157 -4.93 9.39 7.90
CA GLY A 157 -4.74 9.64 9.35
C GLY A 157 -5.21 8.44 10.19
N GLY A 158 -6.37 7.85 9.84
CA GLY A 158 -6.84 6.60 10.42
C GLY A 158 -5.86 5.45 10.20
N LEU A 159 -5.28 5.32 9.00
CA LEU A 159 -4.29 4.30 8.66
C LEU A 159 -2.98 4.48 9.47
N ASN A 160 -2.56 5.72 9.73
CA ASN A 160 -1.40 6.01 10.55
C ASN A 160 -1.62 5.55 12.00
N LEU A 161 -2.76 5.90 12.61
CA LEU A 161 -3.09 5.45 13.97
C LEU A 161 -3.35 3.94 14.04
N PHE A 162 -3.99 3.35 13.02
CA PHE A 162 -4.13 1.89 12.89
C PHE A 162 -2.76 1.21 12.90
N THR A 163 -1.79 1.72 12.14
CA THR A 163 -0.41 1.21 12.11
C THR A 163 0.22 1.22 13.49
N GLN A 164 0.13 2.33 14.22
CA GLN A 164 0.73 2.48 15.54
C GLN A 164 0.07 1.59 16.59
N ALA A 165 -1.26 1.48 16.56
CA ALA A 165 -2.00 0.63 17.50
C ALA A 165 -1.70 -0.85 17.25
N LEU A 166 -1.77 -1.28 15.99
CA LEU A 166 -1.52 -2.66 15.60
C LEU A 166 -0.08 -3.09 15.86
N ALA A 167 0.88 -2.18 15.69
CA ALA A 167 2.29 -2.43 16.02
C ALA A 167 2.48 -2.78 17.51
N LYS A 168 1.81 -2.06 18.41
CA LYS A 168 1.86 -2.33 19.86
C LYS A 168 1.24 -3.67 20.21
N GLU A 169 0.15 -4.04 19.56
CA GLU A 169 -0.55 -5.31 19.76
C GLU A 169 0.29 -6.50 19.28
N LEU A 170 0.99 -6.36 18.15
CA LEU A 170 1.69 -7.44 17.48
C LEU A 170 3.20 -7.55 17.83
N ALA A 171 3.78 -6.53 18.45
CA ALA A 171 5.19 -6.54 18.85
C ALA A 171 5.57 -7.76 19.71
N PRO A 172 4.76 -8.22 20.71
CA PRO A 172 5.06 -9.43 21.48
C PRO A 172 5.14 -10.71 20.63
N SER A 173 4.52 -10.71 19.45
CA SER A 173 4.56 -11.81 18.47
C SER A 173 5.66 -11.65 17.42
N ASN A 174 6.57 -10.69 17.58
CA ASN A 174 7.65 -10.39 16.63
C ASN A 174 7.13 -10.04 15.22
N ILE A 175 6.00 -9.34 15.14
CA ILE A 175 5.43 -8.85 13.89
C ILE A 175 5.59 -7.32 13.86
N GLN A 176 6.20 -6.80 12.80
CA GLN A 176 6.44 -5.37 12.63
C GLN A 176 5.35 -4.75 11.76
N VAL A 177 4.83 -3.61 12.18
CA VAL A 177 3.84 -2.82 11.44
C VAL A 177 4.32 -1.39 11.32
N ASN A 178 4.55 -0.94 10.08
CA ASN A 178 5.01 0.42 9.80
C ASN A 178 4.25 1.03 8.62
N ALA A 179 4.24 2.35 8.52
CA ALA A 179 3.68 3.05 7.38
C ALA A 179 4.71 3.98 6.73
N ILE A 180 4.59 4.12 5.42
CA ILE A 180 5.28 5.13 4.62
C ILE A 180 4.28 6.23 4.31
N ALA A 181 4.46 7.41 4.87
CA ALA A 181 3.69 8.61 4.55
C ALA A 181 4.31 9.26 3.30
N CYS A 182 3.80 8.85 2.13
CA CYS A 182 4.30 9.35 0.85
C CYS A 182 3.87 10.81 0.64
N GLY A 183 4.79 11.63 0.14
CA GLY A 183 4.53 12.92 -0.47
C GLY A 183 3.99 12.77 -1.88
N VAL A 184 4.39 13.66 -2.78
CA VAL A 184 3.94 13.65 -4.17
C VAL A 184 4.77 12.65 -4.97
N ILE A 185 4.12 11.58 -5.43
CA ILE A 185 4.75 10.52 -6.23
C ILE A 185 4.23 10.61 -7.68
N ASP A 186 5.11 10.48 -8.66
CA ASP A 186 4.77 10.56 -10.08
C ASP A 186 3.97 9.32 -10.53
N THR A 187 2.68 9.36 -10.31
CA THR A 187 1.73 8.29 -10.59
C THR A 187 0.50 8.81 -11.34
N ARG A 188 -0.33 7.90 -11.82
CA ARG A 188 -1.62 8.25 -12.44
C ARG A 188 -2.57 9.01 -11.51
N MET A 189 -2.42 8.90 -10.20
CA MET A 189 -3.22 9.65 -9.21
C MET A 189 -2.94 11.16 -9.32
N ASN A 190 -1.71 11.53 -9.67
CA ASN A 190 -1.27 12.91 -9.85
C ASN A 190 -1.22 13.35 -11.34
N ALA A 191 -1.75 12.53 -12.26
CA ALA A 191 -1.82 12.88 -13.69
C ALA A 191 -2.91 13.89 -14.04
N CYS A 192 -3.69 14.36 -13.06
CA CYS A 192 -4.68 15.42 -13.22
C CYS A 192 -4.04 16.82 -13.31
N PHE A 193 -2.82 17.00 -12.80
CA PHE A 193 -2.12 18.27 -12.86
C PHE A 193 -1.64 18.58 -14.28
N ASP A 194 -1.90 19.78 -14.77
CA ASP A 194 -1.29 20.28 -15.99
C ASP A 194 0.19 20.63 -15.76
N ALA A 195 0.88 21.11 -16.82
CA ALA A 195 2.32 21.38 -16.72
C ALA A 195 2.67 22.55 -15.80
N GLU A 196 1.79 23.55 -15.68
CA GLU A 196 1.96 24.73 -14.82
C GLU A 196 1.72 24.37 -13.36
N GLU A 197 0.58 23.72 -13.04
CA GLU A 197 0.24 23.20 -11.72
C GLU A 197 1.32 22.24 -11.20
N ARG A 198 1.81 21.35 -12.08
CA ARG A 198 2.91 20.44 -11.74
C ARG A 198 4.18 21.19 -11.37
N SER A 199 4.57 22.21 -12.16
CA SER A 199 5.76 23.00 -11.90
C SER A 199 5.63 23.80 -10.60
N GLU A 200 4.46 24.35 -10.31
CA GLU A 200 4.20 25.05 -9.05
C GLU A 200 4.37 24.10 -7.85
N LEU A 201 3.75 22.92 -7.92
CA LEU A 201 3.86 21.93 -6.86
C LEU A 201 5.29 21.39 -6.69
N GLU A 202 6.05 21.21 -7.80
CA GLU A 202 7.48 20.84 -7.73
C GLU A 202 8.31 21.92 -7.02
N ASN A 203 7.98 23.21 -7.19
CA ASN A 203 8.65 24.31 -6.51
C ASN A 203 8.32 24.40 -5.00
N GLU A 204 7.15 23.88 -4.57
CA GLU A 204 6.79 23.80 -3.17
C GLU A 204 7.54 22.67 -2.43
N ILE A 205 7.96 21.64 -3.17
CA ILE A 205 8.71 20.51 -2.61
C ILE A 205 10.18 20.90 -2.49
N PRO A 206 10.80 20.90 -1.30
CA PRO A 206 12.23 21.27 -1.16
C PRO A 206 13.19 20.45 -2.04
N ALA A 207 12.86 19.17 -2.31
CA ALA A 207 13.61 18.34 -3.25
C ALA A 207 13.43 18.74 -4.73
N GLY A 208 12.54 19.69 -5.05
CA GLY A 208 12.33 20.28 -6.38
C GLY A 208 11.73 19.34 -7.42
N ARG A 209 11.09 18.25 -7.02
CA ARG A 209 10.53 17.25 -7.94
C ARG A 209 9.54 16.31 -7.26
N PHE A 210 8.72 15.64 -8.04
CA PHE A 210 8.00 14.45 -7.59
C PHE A 210 8.98 13.26 -7.44
N ALA A 211 8.70 12.39 -6.46
CA ALA A 211 9.46 11.15 -6.35
C ALA A 211 8.95 10.12 -7.37
N ALA A 212 9.86 9.30 -7.89
CA ALA A 212 9.48 8.17 -8.73
C ALA A 212 8.88 7.03 -7.89
N PRO A 213 7.90 6.26 -8.42
CA PRO A 213 7.38 5.07 -7.74
C PRO A 213 8.45 4.05 -7.36
N SER A 214 9.54 3.96 -8.13
CA SER A 214 10.68 3.09 -7.85
C SER A 214 11.43 3.48 -6.57
N GLU A 215 11.49 4.78 -6.23
CA GLU A 215 12.13 5.24 -4.99
C GLU A 215 11.34 4.79 -3.77
N VAL A 216 10.00 4.80 -3.84
CA VAL A 216 9.14 4.23 -2.79
C VAL A 216 9.35 2.72 -2.69
N ALA A 217 9.47 2.02 -3.83
CA ALA A 217 9.71 0.59 -3.85
C ALA A 217 11.08 0.21 -3.24
N ASP A 218 12.12 0.99 -3.49
CA ASP A 218 13.42 0.83 -2.86
C ASP A 218 13.34 1.02 -1.34
N PHE A 219 12.57 2.00 -0.90
CA PHE A 219 12.37 2.23 0.54
C PHE A 219 11.53 1.13 1.20
N VAL A 220 10.51 0.58 0.51
CA VAL A 220 9.78 -0.62 0.98
C VAL A 220 10.73 -1.79 1.17
N GLN A 221 11.66 -2.04 0.23
CA GLN A 221 12.67 -3.09 0.39
C GLN A 221 13.54 -2.87 1.63
N GLN A 222 13.98 -1.63 1.89
CA GLN A 222 14.76 -1.31 3.09
C GLN A 222 13.98 -1.58 4.38
N LEU A 223 12.66 -1.28 4.40
CA LEU A 223 11.80 -1.60 5.55
C LEU A 223 11.60 -3.11 5.74
N ILE A 224 11.56 -3.88 4.65
CA ILE A 224 11.51 -5.35 4.70
C ILE A 224 12.77 -5.91 5.35
N ASP A 225 13.92 -5.30 5.08
CA ASP A 225 15.21 -5.73 5.63
C ASP A 225 15.55 -5.08 6.99
N ALA A 226 14.77 -4.09 7.42
CA ALA A 226 14.97 -3.40 8.68
C ALA A 226 14.87 -4.35 9.89
N PRO A 227 15.64 -4.07 10.97
CA PRO A 227 15.61 -4.83 12.22
C PRO A 227 14.19 -4.90 12.81
N SER A 228 13.89 -6.00 13.48
CA SER A 228 12.55 -6.23 14.09
C SER A 228 12.19 -5.23 15.19
N TYR A 229 13.14 -4.46 15.70
CA TYR A 229 12.88 -3.40 16.66
C TYR A 229 12.21 -2.16 16.04
N LEU A 230 12.25 -2.03 14.71
CA LEU A 230 11.57 -0.96 13.97
C LEU A 230 10.10 -1.33 13.76
N THR A 231 9.21 -0.83 14.61
CA THR A 231 7.76 -1.04 14.51
C THR A 231 6.99 0.19 15.02
N GLY A 232 5.77 0.38 14.53
CA GLY A 232 4.88 1.49 14.89
C GLY A 232 5.28 2.84 14.31
N GLN A 233 6.16 2.87 13.31
CA GLN A 233 6.66 4.10 12.73
C GLN A 233 5.80 4.55 11.55
N ILE A 234 5.57 5.86 11.48
CA ILE A 234 5.02 6.56 10.32
C ILE A 234 6.18 7.38 9.75
N ILE A 235 6.72 6.92 8.63
CA ILE A 235 7.95 7.47 8.06
C ILE A 235 7.59 8.34 6.87
N SER A 236 7.85 9.64 6.96
CA SER A 236 7.66 10.58 5.85
C SER A 236 8.65 10.30 4.73
N PHE A 237 8.14 10.24 3.51
CA PHE A 237 8.88 10.07 2.28
C PHE A 237 8.40 11.11 1.27
N ASP A 238 8.79 12.36 1.45
CA ASP A 238 8.12 13.54 0.88
C ASP A 238 9.05 14.60 0.30
N GLY A 239 10.35 14.38 0.28
CA GLY A 239 11.32 15.36 -0.22
C GLY A 239 11.44 16.61 0.65
N GLY A 240 11.01 16.56 1.89
CA GLY A 240 11.01 17.67 2.85
C GLY A 240 9.78 18.58 2.73
N TYR A 241 8.67 18.09 2.15
CA TYR A 241 7.47 18.89 1.90
C TYR A 241 6.71 19.25 3.19
N LEU A 242 6.76 18.40 4.23
CA LEU A 242 6.18 18.67 5.57
C LEU A 242 7.22 18.60 6.67
#